data_b8cefcb2d69623766d0397e4ffee3532
#
_entry.id   b8cefcb2d69623766d0397e4ffee3532
#
_cell.length_a   1.000
_cell.length_b   1.000
_cell.length_c   1.000
_cell.angle_alpha   90.00
_cell.angle_beta   90.00
_cell.angle_gamma   90.00
#
_symmetry.space_group_name_H-M   'P 1'
#
loop_
_entity.id
_entity.type
_entity.pdbx_description
1 polymer ?
#
loop_
_entity_poly.entity_id
_entity_poly.type
_entity_poly.pdbx_seq_one_letter_code
_entity_poly.pdbx_strand_id
1 'polypeptide(L)'
;GLKGNDEVEVPVRGGEYVQKAKIGRAVMDADVFISLTHFKGHEEAGFGGALKNIGMGCGSRAGKMEQHNAGKPHVAQDHCVGCGACTRICAHSGITVTDRKASIDHSRCVGCGRCIAVCPRDAIRVNWDETVTNLNRKIAEYAQAVVDGRPCFHISLVIDVSPNCDCHAENDVPIVPDVGMFASFDPVALDQACADAVLAQTPAPNSALFDEGCDCSSGDYFHAAHPDTDWAVCLEHAEKIGIGTRAYELIKI
;
A
#
# COMPACT_ATOMS: atom_id res chain seq x y z
N GLY A 1 -5.82 7.31 -15.38
CA GLY A 1 -7.17 7.86 -15.63
C GLY A 1 -8.09 7.72 -14.42
N LEU A 2 -9.23 8.41 -14.40
CA LEU A 2 -10.16 8.45 -13.27
C LEU A 2 -10.68 7.08 -12.79
N LYS A 3 -10.57 6.06 -13.61
CA LYS A 3 -10.99 4.69 -13.27
C LYS A 3 -9.84 3.80 -12.76
N GLY A 4 -8.62 4.35 -12.64
CA GLY A 4 -7.44 3.64 -12.15
C GLY A 4 -6.94 2.49 -13.03
N ASN A 5 -7.29 2.48 -14.31
CA ASN A 5 -6.94 1.44 -15.28
C ASN A 5 -6.11 1.95 -16.47
N ASP A 6 -5.69 3.20 -16.43
CA ASP A 6 -4.71 3.78 -17.35
C ASP A 6 -3.34 3.64 -16.70
N GLU A 7 -2.60 2.62 -17.13
CA GLU A 7 -1.37 2.20 -16.47
C GLU A 7 -0.23 1.98 -17.46
N VAL A 8 0.97 1.97 -16.92
CA VAL A 8 2.19 1.50 -17.59
C VAL A 8 2.84 0.43 -16.72
N GLU A 9 3.47 -0.55 -17.33
CA GLU A 9 4.32 -1.52 -16.66
C GLU A 9 5.75 -0.96 -16.59
N VAL A 10 6.25 -0.78 -15.38
CA VAL A 10 7.58 -0.23 -15.11
C VAL A 10 8.46 -1.34 -14.54
N PRO A 11 9.61 -1.67 -15.15
CA PRO A 11 10.53 -2.64 -14.60
C PRO A 11 11.00 -2.23 -13.19
N VAL A 12 11.07 -3.21 -12.28
CA VAL A 12 11.60 -3.02 -10.92
C VAL A 12 13.05 -3.53 -10.90
N ARG A 13 13.98 -2.63 -10.64
CA ARG A 13 15.39 -2.98 -10.57
C ARG A 13 15.69 -3.76 -9.28
N GLY A 14 16.12 -4.99 -9.41
CA GLY A 14 16.37 -5.86 -8.26
C GLY A 14 15.09 -6.38 -7.58
N GLY A 15 13.93 -6.29 -8.26
CA GLY A 15 12.67 -6.78 -7.74
C GLY A 15 12.68 -8.29 -7.51
N GLU A 16 12.31 -8.70 -6.32
CA GLU A 16 12.23 -10.11 -5.90
C GLU A 16 10.80 -10.64 -5.97
N TYR A 17 9.82 -9.77 -5.72
CA TYR A 17 8.39 -10.06 -5.67
C TYR A 17 7.65 -9.53 -6.90
N VAL A 18 8.12 -8.43 -7.47
CA VAL A 18 7.50 -7.74 -8.62
C VAL A 18 8.56 -7.49 -9.69
N GLN A 19 8.40 -8.09 -10.86
CA GLN A 19 9.32 -7.85 -11.99
C GLN A 19 8.98 -6.55 -12.73
N LYS A 20 7.69 -6.23 -12.82
CA LYS A 20 7.18 -5.03 -13.45
C LYS A 20 6.00 -4.49 -12.63
N ALA A 21 6.17 -3.31 -12.06
CA ALA A 21 5.12 -2.64 -11.32
C ALA A 21 4.10 -1.98 -12.28
N LYS A 22 2.82 -2.09 -11.95
CA LYS A 22 1.71 -1.49 -12.71
C LYS A 22 1.38 -0.13 -12.11
N ILE A 23 1.96 0.92 -12.67
CA ILE A 23 1.86 2.29 -12.16
C ILE A 23 0.87 3.10 -12.99
N GLY A 24 0.14 4.02 -12.33
CA GLY A 24 -0.73 4.95 -13.03
C GLY A 24 0.06 5.80 -14.02
N ARG A 25 -0.37 5.82 -15.29
CA ARG A 25 0.35 6.49 -16.40
C ARG A 25 0.70 7.93 -16.07
N ALA A 26 -0.26 8.72 -15.57
CA ALA A 26 -0.05 10.14 -15.27
C ALA A 26 1.09 10.40 -14.27
N VAL A 27 1.38 9.44 -13.38
CA VAL A 27 2.52 9.52 -12.46
C VAL A 27 3.84 9.35 -13.22
N MET A 28 3.87 8.43 -14.20
CA MET A 28 5.09 8.15 -14.95
C MET A 28 5.37 9.15 -16.07
N ASP A 29 4.35 9.85 -16.55
CA ASP A 29 4.49 10.92 -17.55
C ASP A 29 5.06 12.24 -16.96
N ALA A 30 5.16 12.35 -15.62
CA ALA A 30 5.73 13.53 -14.96
C ALA A 30 7.27 13.47 -14.93
N ASP A 31 7.92 14.59 -15.23
CA ASP A 31 9.40 14.72 -15.22
C ASP A 31 9.98 14.75 -13.80
N VAL A 32 9.24 15.33 -12.85
CA VAL A 32 9.63 15.49 -11.44
C VAL A 32 8.53 14.88 -10.57
N PHE A 33 8.93 14.17 -9.51
CA PHE A 33 8.00 13.58 -8.56
C PHE A 33 8.18 14.16 -7.16
N ILE A 34 7.13 14.81 -6.65
CA ILE A 34 7.10 15.31 -5.27
C ILE A 34 5.98 14.56 -4.52
N SER A 35 6.33 13.85 -3.44
CA SER A 35 5.32 13.29 -2.55
C SER A 35 5.04 14.21 -1.37
N LEU A 36 3.76 14.39 -1.05
CA LEU A 36 3.29 14.97 0.19
C LEU A 36 2.48 13.90 0.92
N THR A 37 2.94 13.52 2.10
CA THR A 37 2.44 12.36 2.83
C THR A 37 1.94 12.77 4.21
N HIS A 38 0.76 12.32 4.59
CA HIS A 38 0.33 12.23 5.98
C HIS A 38 0.91 10.94 6.57
N PHE A 39 1.75 11.08 7.60
CA PHE A 39 2.37 9.95 8.29
C PHE A 39 1.44 9.45 9.41
N LYS A 40 1.12 8.17 9.44
CA LYS A 40 0.15 7.56 10.39
C LYS A 40 0.40 6.06 10.53
N GLY A 41 -0.27 5.44 11.50
CA GLY A 41 -0.36 3.99 11.63
C GLY A 41 -1.01 3.33 10.41
N HIS A 42 -0.89 2.01 10.32
CA HIS A 42 -1.49 1.22 9.25
C HIS A 42 -1.62 -0.25 9.67
N GLU A 43 -2.81 -0.78 9.50
CA GLU A 43 -3.23 -2.12 9.95
C GLU A 43 -2.51 -3.30 9.28
N GLU A 44 -1.88 -3.10 8.12
CA GLU A 44 -1.12 -4.16 7.43
C GLU A 44 0.36 -3.80 7.28
N ALA A 45 0.71 -2.53 7.17
CA ALA A 45 2.09 -2.09 6.94
C ALA A 45 2.82 -1.63 8.22
N GLY A 46 2.12 -1.58 9.37
CA GLY A 46 2.58 -0.99 10.61
C GLY A 46 2.42 0.53 10.61
N PHE A 47 3.00 1.22 9.62
CA PHE A 47 2.72 2.63 9.35
C PHE A 47 2.58 2.93 7.85
N GLY A 48 1.95 4.05 7.54
CA GLY A 48 1.84 4.61 6.19
C GLY A 48 2.65 5.90 6.06
N GLY A 49 3.89 5.79 5.61
CA GLY A 49 4.79 6.89 5.30
C GLY A 49 4.92 7.16 3.80
N ALA A 50 6.03 7.78 3.38
CA ALA A 50 6.31 8.12 1.99
C ALA A 50 6.37 6.88 1.09
N LEU A 51 7.06 5.82 1.50
CA LEU A 51 7.16 4.58 0.71
C LEU A 51 5.79 3.98 0.42
N LYS A 52 4.92 3.87 1.44
CA LYS A 52 3.56 3.35 1.26
C LYS A 52 2.71 4.27 0.40
N ASN A 53 2.79 5.58 0.61
CA ASN A 53 2.08 6.57 -0.19
C ASN A 53 2.50 6.51 -1.67
N ILE A 54 3.78 6.33 -1.95
CA ILE A 54 4.32 6.20 -3.30
C ILE A 54 3.94 4.83 -3.88
N GLY A 55 4.33 3.74 -3.24
CA GLY A 55 4.20 2.39 -3.78
C GLY A 55 2.75 1.95 -3.97
N MET A 56 1.94 2.04 -2.91
CA MET A 56 0.52 1.70 -2.99
C MET A 56 -0.28 2.80 -3.67
N GLY A 57 0.00 4.08 -3.33
CA GLY A 57 -0.77 5.22 -3.83
C GLY A 57 -0.67 5.41 -5.34
N CYS A 58 0.53 5.29 -5.92
CA CYS A 58 0.77 5.44 -7.36
C CYS A 58 0.47 4.16 -8.17
N GLY A 59 0.31 3.01 -7.50
CA GLY A 59 -0.12 1.78 -8.15
C GLY A 59 -1.44 1.96 -8.87
N SER A 60 -1.54 1.41 -10.09
CA SER A 60 -2.81 1.30 -10.78
C SER A 60 -3.78 0.40 -10.00
N ARG A 61 -5.03 0.32 -10.45
CA ARG A 61 -5.98 -0.62 -9.83
C ARG A 61 -5.48 -2.06 -9.86
N ALA A 62 -4.88 -2.50 -10.97
CA ALA A 62 -4.27 -3.81 -11.07
C ALA A 62 -3.02 -3.94 -10.19
N GLY A 63 -2.22 -2.85 -10.09
CA GLY A 63 -1.06 -2.79 -9.23
C GLY A 63 -1.40 -2.90 -7.75
N LYS A 64 -2.45 -2.20 -7.29
CA LYS A 64 -2.93 -2.33 -5.91
C LYS A 64 -3.40 -3.75 -5.60
N MET A 65 -4.12 -4.37 -6.53
CA MET A 65 -4.54 -5.78 -6.39
C MET A 65 -3.35 -6.74 -6.33
N GLU A 66 -2.29 -6.49 -7.10
CA GLU A 66 -1.07 -7.31 -7.09
C GLU A 66 -0.29 -7.18 -5.78
N GLN A 67 -0.29 -6.00 -5.17
CA GLN A 67 0.37 -5.77 -3.88
C GLN A 67 -0.35 -6.51 -2.74
N HIS A 68 -1.68 -6.47 -2.70
CA HIS A 68 -2.49 -7.13 -1.66
C HIS A 68 -2.73 -8.63 -1.89
N ASN A 69 -2.27 -9.20 -3.00
CA ASN A 69 -2.71 -10.53 -3.42
C ASN A 69 -1.61 -11.25 -4.20
N ALA A 70 -1.36 -12.51 -3.86
CA ALA A 70 -0.46 -13.38 -4.61
C ALA A 70 -1.12 -13.89 -5.92
N GLY A 71 -2.44 -13.74 -6.09
CA GLY A 71 -3.18 -14.35 -7.18
C GLY A 71 -4.19 -13.44 -7.88
N LYS A 72 -4.74 -13.94 -8.98
CA LYS A 72 -5.82 -13.31 -9.73
C LYS A 72 -7.18 -13.70 -9.13
N PRO A 73 -8.25 -12.90 -9.34
CA PRO A 73 -9.58 -13.24 -8.84
C PRO A 73 -10.04 -14.62 -9.32
N HIS A 74 -10.80 -15.32 -8.49
CA HIS A 74 -11.47 -16.57 -8.81
C HIS A 74 -12.98 -16.44 -8.62
N VAL A 75 -13.73 -17.41 -9.12
CA VAL A 75 -15.19 -17.47 -8.97
C VAL A 75 -15.58 -18.55 -7.98
N ALA A 76 -16.20 -18.15 -6.86
CA ALA A 76 -16.88 -19.08 -5.95
C ALA A 76 -18.16 -19.56 -6.64
N GLN A 77 -18.10 -20.77 -7.18
CA GLN A 77 -19.12 -21.31 -8.08
C GLN A 77 -20.48 -21.50 -7.40
N ASP A 78 -20.51 -21.79 -6.12
CA ASP A 78 -21.72 -21.91 -5.28
C ASP A 78 -22.49 -20.58 -5.16
N HIS A 79 -21.80 -19.46 -5.14
CA HIS A 79 -22.38 -18.12 -5.10
C HIS A 79 -22.76 -17.58 -6.48
N CYS A 80 -22.14 -18.08 -7.54
CA CYS A 80 -22.35 -17.56 -8.89
C CYS A 80 -23.70 -17.96 -9.45
N VAL A 81 -24.48 -16.98 -9.93
CA VAL A 81 -25.79 -17.17 -10.57
C VAL A 81 -25.77 -16.91 -12.09
N GLY A 82 -24.60 -16.64 -12.67
CA GLY A 82 -24.42 -16.44 -14.11
C GLY A 82 -25.07 -15.16 -14.66
N CYS A 83 -25.23 -14.10 -13.86
CA CYS A 83 -25.90 -12.87 -14.28
C CYS A 83 -25.15 -12.04 -15.35
N GLY A 84 -23.89 -12.35 -15.65
CA GLY A 84 -23.09 -11.69 -16.67
C GLY A 84 -22.60 -10.28 -16.34
N ALA A 85 -22.78 -9.76 -15.11
CA ALA A 85 -22.30 -8.43 -14.74
C ALA A 85 -20.78 -8.31 -14.89
N CYS A 86 -20.07 -9.34 -14.51
CA CYS A 86 -18.60 -9.41 -14.59
C CYS A 86 -18.08 -9.45 -16.02
N THR A 87 -18.78 -10.10 -16.96
CA THR A 87 -18.36 -10.12 -18.37
C THR A 87 -18.47 -8.74 -18.99
N ARG A 88 -19.53 -7.99 -18.69
CA ARG A 88 -19.75 -6.64 -19.23
C ARG A 88 -18.72 -5.62 -18.75
N ILE A 89 -18.16 -5.82 -17.55
CA ILE A 89 -17.16 -4.89 -16.98
C ILE A 89 -15.72 -5.25 -17.34
N CYS A 90 -15.48 -6.48 -17.80
CA CYS A 90 -14.13 -6.95 -18.10
C CYS A 90 -13.60 -6.35 -19.40
N ALA A 91 -12.66 -5.38 -19.29
CA ALA A 91 -12.04 -4.74 -20.45
C ALA A 91 -11.12 -5.68 -21.26
N HIS A 92 -10.73 -6.82 -20.68
CA HIS A 92 -9.80 -7.78 -21.29
C HIS A 92 -10.51 -9.03 -21.83
N SER A 93 -11.85 -9.06 -21.81
CA SER A 93 -12.66 -10.22 -22.21
C SER A 93 -12.19 -11.55 -21.59
N GLY A 94 -11.64 -11.47 -20.37
CA GLY A 94 -11.11 -12.62 -19.61
C GLY A 94 -12.17 -13.35 -18.81
N ILE A 95 -13.47 -13.07 -18.97
CA ILE A 95 -14.55 -13.73 -18.24
C ILE A 95 -15.63 -14.20 -19.21
N THR A 96 -15.98 -15.46 -19.09
CA THR A 96 -17.08 -16.10 -19.84
C THR A 96 -18.15 -16.60 -18.87
N VAL A 97 -19.37 -16.73 -19.35
CA VAL A 97 -20.47 -17.37 -18.61
C VAL A 97 -20.99 -18.52 -19.44
N THR A 98 -20.89 -19.73 -18.92
CA THR A 98 -21.40 -20.96 -19.52
C THR A 98 -22.21 -21.71 -18.46
N ASP A 99 -23.34 -22.27 -18.82
CA ASP A 99 -24.23 -23.04 -17.92
C ASP A 99 -24.57 -22.27 -16.63
N ARG A 100 -24.84 -20.96 -16.76
CA ARG A 100 -25.12 -20.03 -15.65
C ARG A 100 -24.00 -19.92 -14.62
N LYS A 101 -22.75 -20.18 -15.00
CA LYS A 101 -21.57 -20.05 -14.14
C LYS A 101 -20.52 -19.20 -14.88
N ALA A 102 -19.92 -18.27 -14.16
CA ALA A 102 -18.80 -17.49 -14.67
C ALA A 102 -17.50 -18.28 -14.54
N SER A 103 -16.60 -18.08 -15.50
CA SER A 103 -15.22 -18.58 -15.47
C SER A 103 -14.26 -17.46 -15.85
N ILE A 104 -13.11 -17.39 -15.17
CA ILE A 104 -12.06 -16.41 -15.43
C ILE A 104 -10.89 -17.10 -16.13
N ASP A 105 -10.59 -16.61 -17.34
CA ASP A 105 -9.37 -16.99 -18.04
C ASP A 105 -8.19 -16.18 -17.48
N HIS A 106 -7.35 -16.82 -16.69
CA HIS A 106 -6.20 -16.19 -16.04
C HIS A 106 -5.09 -15.79 -17.01
N SER A 107 -5.07 -16.30 -18.24
CA SER A 107 -4.12 -15.84 -19.26
C SER A 107 -4.48 -14.44 -19.79
N ARG A 108 -5.76 -14.09 -19.77
CA ARG A 108 -6.29 -12.79 -20.19
C ARG A 108 -6.58 -11.84 -19.04
N CYS A 109 -6.71 -12.38 -17.83
CA CYS A 109 -6.98 -11.59 -16.62
C CYS A 109 -5.72 -10.84 -16.19
N VAL A 110 -5.83 -9.51 -16.07
CA VAL A 110 -4.74 -8.63 -15.58
C VAL A 110 -4.83 -8.34 -14.08
N GLY A 111 -5.77 -8.94 -13.35
CA GLY A 111 -5.90 -8.75 -11.90
C GLY A 111 -6.54 -7.43 -11.46
N CYS A 112 -7.18 -6.64 -12.33
CA CYS A 112 -7.67 -5.30 -12.00
C CYS A 112 -8.87 -5.24 -11.02
N GLY A 113 -9.45 -6.34 -10.58
CA GLY A 113 -10.51 -6.44 -9.58
C GLY A 113 -11.87 -5.82 -9.93
N ARG A 114 -12.08 -5.26 -11.14
CA ARG A 114 -13.35 -4.60 -11.51
C ARG A 114 -14.57 -5.51 -11.43
N CYS A 115 -14.38 -6.79 -11.71
CA CYS A 115 -15.41 -7.81 -11.67
C CYS A 115 -15.89 -8.10 -10.22
N ILE A 116 -15.02 -7.94 -9.23
CA ILE A 116 -15.37 -8.08 -7.80
C ILE A 116 -16.39 -7.01 -7.42
N ALA A 117 -16.07 -5.75 -7.74
CA ALA A 117 -16.90 -4.59 -7.35
C ALA A 117 -18.33 -4.57 -7.96
N VAL A 118 -18.57 -5.34 -9.05
CA VAL A 118 -19.88 -5.37 -9.72
C VAL A 118 -20.63 -6.67 -9.48
N CYS A 119 -20.07 -7.59 -8.71
CA CYS A 119 -20.73 -8.87 -8.47
C CYS A 119 -21.80 -8.73 -7.38
N PRO A 120 -23.12 -8.85 -7.72
CA PRO A 120 -24.18 -8.64 -6.73
C PRO A 120 -24.34 -9.83 -5.76
N ARG A 121 -23.54 -10.88 -5.95
CA ARG A 121 -23.59 -12.11 -5.16
C ARG A 121 -22.26 -12.40 -4.44
N ASP A 122 -21.30 -11.48 -4.49
CA ASP A 122 -19.95 -11.65 -3.95
C ASP A 122 -19.29 -12.98 -4.35
N ALA A 123 -19.64 -13.42 -5.59
CA ALA A 123 -19.14 -14.68 -6.13
C ALA A 123 -17.73 -14.57 -6.71
N ILE A 124 -17.24 -13.36 -6.98
CA ILE A 124 -15.86 -13.16 -7.46
C ILE A 124 -15.03 -12.65 -6.30
N ARG A 125 -14.03 -13.43 -5.94
CA ARG A 125 -13.20 -13.20 -4.76
C ARG A 125 -11.73 -13.20 -5.13
N VAL A 126 -10.93 -12.58 -4.29
CA VAL A 126 -9.48 -12.76 -4.23
C VAL A 126 -9.16 -13.51 -2.95
N ASN A 127 -8.09 -14.25 -2.96
CA ASN A 127 -7.49 -14.71 -1.73
C ASN A 127 -6.66 -13.53 -1.22
N TRP A 128 -7.05 -12.96 -0.11
CA TRP A 128 -6.21 -12.01 0.63
C TRP A 128 -5.19 -12.86 1.40
N ASP A 129 -4.30 -13.52 0.66
CA ASP A 129 -3.37 -14.53 1.14
C ASP A 129 -1.91 -14.03 1.14
N GLU A 130 -1.74 -12.75 0.77
CA GLU A 130 -0.42 -12.14 0.88
C GLU A 130 -0.09 -11.89 2.36
N THR A 131 1.07 -12.33 2.79
CA THR A 131 1.53 -12.00 4.13
C THR A 131 1.84 -10.52 4.23
N VAL A 132 1.64 -9.91 5.40
CA VAL A 132 1.99 -8.50 5.66
C VAL A 132 3.44 -8.20 5.30
N THR A 133 4.33 -9.16 5.52
CA THR A 133 5.76 -9.09 5.15
C THR A 133 5.95 -8.95 3.64
N ASN A 134 5.27 -9.75 2.83
CA ASN A 134 5.38 -9.66 1.38
C ASN A 134 4.69 -8.42 0.82
N LEU A 135 3.56 -8.00 1.42
CA LEU A 135 2.92 -6.72 1.09
C LEU A 135 3.92 -5.56 1.28
N ASN A 136 4.60 -5.51 2.42
CA ASN A 136 5.59 -4.48 2.72
C ASN A 136 6.76 -4.46 1.72
N ARG A 137 7.26 -5.62 1.29
CA ARG A 137 8.29 -5.73 0.25
C ARG A 137 7.78 -5.28 -1.11
N LYS A 138 6.58 -5.67 -1.50
CA LYS A 138 5.95 -5.20 -2.75
C LYS A 138 5.70 -3.70 -2.75
N ILE A 139 5.32 -3.09 -1.62
CA ILE A 139 5.20 -1.63 -1.48
C ILE A 139 6.53 -0.96 -1.81
N ALA A 140 7.64 -1.44 -1.24
CA ALA A 140 8.97 -0.92 -1.54
C ALA A 140 9.32 -1.05 -3.03
N GLU A 141 9.09 -2.22 -3.64
CA GLU A 141 9.36 -2.46 -5.05
C GLU A 141 8.52 -1.57 -5.99
N TYR A 142 7.26 -1.34 -5.64
CA TYR A 142 6.40 -0.39 -6.35
C TYR A 142 6.87 1.05 -6.18
N ALA A 143 7.34 1.42 -4.97
CA ALA A 143 7.92 2.75 -4.73
C ALA A 143 9.17 2.96 -5.58
N GLN A 144 10.06 1.97 -5.67
CA GLN A 144 11.24 2.04 -6.52
C GLN A 144 10.86 2.31 -7.98
N ALA A 145 9.89 1.58 -8.54
CA ALA A 145 9.43 1.79 -9.90
C ALA A 145 8.94 3.23 -10.18
N VAL A 146 8.44 3.90 -9.15
CA VAL A 146 7.98 5.29 -9.28
C VAL A 146 9.14 6.27 -9.22
N VAL A 147 10.12 6.09 -8.33
CA VAL A 147 11.16 7.08 -8.05
C VAL A 147 12.44 6.88 -8.85
N ASP A 148 12.70 5.66 -9.35
CA ASP A 148 13.95 5.35 -10.03
C ASP A 148 14.16 6.19 -11.31
N GLY A 149 15.36 6.76 -11.45
CA GLY A 149 15.80 7.47 -12.65
C GLY A 149 15.23 8.86 -12.87
N ARG A 150 14.51 9.46 -11.90
CA ARG A 150 14.00 10.84 -12.01
C ARG A 150 14.19 11.67 -10.74
N PRO A 151 14.19 13.01 -10.85
CA PRO A 151 14.25 13.87 -9.67
C PRO A 151 13.03 13.66 -8.76
N CYS A 152 13.27 13.41 -7.49
CA CYS A 152 12.23 13.22 -6.48
C CYS A 152 12.52 14.07 -5.24
N PHE A 153 11.44 14.48 -4.56
CA PHE A 153 11.50 15.11 -3.25
C PHE A 153 10.30 14.69 -2.42
N HIS A 154 10.51 14.45 -1.13
CA HIS A 154 9.50 13.85 -0.27
C HIS A 154 9.27 14.70 0.97
N ILE A 155 8.00 14.93 1.31
CA ILE A 155 7.57 15.69 2.48
C ILE A 155 6.58 14.80 3.24
N SER A 156 6.78 14.67 4.55
CA SER A 156 5.87 13.96 5.45
C SER A 156 5.39 14.87 6.57
N LEU A 157 4.07 14.90 6.75
CA LEU A 157 3.39 15.58 7.84
C LEU A 157 3.16 14.56 8.96
N VAL A 158 3.87 14.70 10.07
CA VAL A 158 3.74 13.86 11.28
C VAL A 158 2.86 14.63 12.27
N ILE A 159 1.60 14.73 11.93
CA ILE A 159 0.53 15.41 12.68
C ILE A 159 -0.72 14.54 12.63
N ASP A 160 -1.58 14.62 13.62
CA ASP A 160 -2.79 13.78 13.71
C ASP A 160 -2.51 12.30 13.42
N VAL A 161 -1.45 11.74 14.02
CA VAL A 161 -0.96 10.37 13.75
C VAL A 161 -2.00 9.37 14.24
N SER A 162 -2.97 9.02 13.38
CA SER A 162 -4.01 8.03 13.67
C SER A 162 -3.42 6.61 13.74
N PRO A 163 -4.05 5.67 14.46
CA PRO A 163 -3.61 4.27 14.49
C PRO A 163 -3.80 3.56 13.15
N ASN A 164 -4.83 3.95 12.38
CA ASN A 164 -5.23 3.32 11.13
C ASN A 164 -4.94 4.21 9.91
N CYS A 165 -4.99 3.59 8.73
CA CYS A 165 -4.79 4.28 7.46
C CYS A 165 -5.95 5.22 7.12
N ASP A 166 -5.66 6.37 6.51
CA ASP A 166 -6.66 7.33 5.97
C ASP A 166 -7.57 6.72 4.88
N CYS A 167 -7.29 5.50 4.43
CA CYS A 167 -8.17 4.79 3.50
C CYS A 167 -9.44 4.24 4.16
N HIS A 168 -9.50 4.20 5.48
CA HIS A 168 -10.71 3.90 6.26
C HIS A 168 -11.60 5.12 6.41
N ALA A 169 -12.90 4.88 6.58
CA ALA A 169 -13.87 5.96 6.82
C ALA A 169 -13.92 6.39 8.29
N GLU A 170 -13.42 5.56 9.17
CA GLU A 170 -13.35 5.78 10.60
C GLU A 170 -12.13 6.64 10.94
N ASN A 171 -12.33 7.61 11.80
CA ASN A 171 -11.25 8.33 12.48
C ASN A 171 -11.11 7.84 13.90
N ASP A 172 -9.90 7.99 14.43
CA ASP A 172 -9.58 7.68 15.82
C ASP A 172 -8.71 8.78 16.42
N VAL A 173 -8.57 8.76 17.73
CA VAL A 173 -7.68 9.68 18.45
C VAL A 173 -6.24 9.44 18.02
N PRO A 174 -5.47 10.51 17.71
CA PRO A 174 -4.04 10.37 17.41
C PRO A 174 -3.30 9.63 18.52
N ILE A 175 -2.39 8.72 18.14
CA ILE A 175 -1.64 7.88 19.09
C ILE A 175 -0.54 8.64 19.83
N VAL A 176 -0.08 9.76 19.25
CA VAL A 176 0.93 10.66 19.82
C VAL A 176 0.56 12.12 19.52
N PRO A 177 1.11 13.10 20.25
CA PRO A 177 1.01 14.52 19.90
C PRO A 177 1.63 14.81 18.52
N ASP A 178 1.22 15.92 17.89
CA ASP A 178 1.83 16.41 16.67
C ASP A 178 3.33 16.60 16.82
N VAL A 179 4.09 16.12 15.85
CA VAL A 179 5.56 16.22 15.83
C VAL A 179 6.03 17.34 14.91
N GLY A 180 5.47 17.39 13.69
CA GLY A 180 5.81 18.43 12.72
C GLY A 180 5.94 17.92 11.29
N MET A 181 6.72 18.64 10.49
CA MET A 181 6.94 18.34 9.08
C MET A 181 8.40 17.92 8.84
N PHE A 182 8.57 16.86 8.09
CA PHE A 182 9.87 16.32 7.68
C PHE A 182 9.99 16.34 6.16
N ALA A 183 11.22 16.53 5.64
CA ALA A 183 11.47 16.50 4.21
C ALA A 183 12.84 15.89 3.89
N SER A 184 12.92 15.15 2.77
CA SER A 184 14.16 14.54 2.30
C SER A 184 14.08 14.24 0.80
N PHE A 185 15.24 14.12 0.15
CA PHE A 185 15.37 13.51 -1.18
C PHE A 185 15.33 11.98 -1.12
N ASP A 186 15.56 11.39 0.05
CA ASP A 186 15.56 9.95 0.31
C ASP A 186 14.28 9.56 1.07
N PRO A 187 13.35 8.80 0.46
CA PRO A 187 12.09 8.42 1.11
C PRO A 187 12.29 7.37 2.23
N VAL A 188 13.37 6.60 2.18
CA VAL A 188 13.69 5.59 3.22
C VAL A 188 14.18 6.29 4.48
N ALA A 189 15.13 7.21 4.34
CA ALA A 189 15.62 8.06 5.44
C ALA A 189 14.48 8.89 6.05
N LEU A 190 13.58 9.42 5.20
CA LEU A 190 12.42 10.17 5.64
C LEU A 190 11.47 9.35 6.52
N ASP A 191 11.10 8.16 6.04
CA ASP A 191 10.18 7.28 6.77
C ASP A 191 10.81 6.76 8.06
N GLN A 192 12.11 6.45 8.08
CA GLN A 192 12.81 6.09 9.31
C GLN A 192 12.82 7.25 10.31
N ALA A 193 13.15 8.47 9.88
CA ALA A 193 13.16 9.64 10.75
C ALA A 193 11.77 9.96 11.32
N CYS A 194 10.71 9.81 10.51
CA CYS A 194 9.33 9.99 10.97
C CYS A 194 8.93 8.93 12.00
N ALA A 195 9.27 7.65 11.74
CA ALA A 195 8.98 6.56 12.69
C ALA A 195 9.69 6.79 14.03
N ASP A 196 11.00 7.07 14.00
CA ASP A 196 11.78 7.36 15.21
C ASP A 196 11.22 8.56 15.98
N ALA A 197 10.77 9.60 15.26
CA ALA A 197 10.19 10.79 15.87
C ALA A 197 8.84 10.51 16.55
N VAL A 198 8.01 9.64 15.99
CA VAL A 198 6.75 9.17 16.60
C VAL A 198 7.03 8.32 17.83
N LEU A 199 7.95 7.35 17.73
CA LEU A 199 8.29 6.44 18.82
C LEU A 199 8.98 7.17 20.00
N ALA A 200 9.56 8.35 19.76
CA ALA A 200 10.13 9.19 20.80
C ALA A 200 9.08 10.03 21.56
N GLN A 201 7.82 10.07 21.13
CA GLN A 201 6.76 10.82 21.80
C GLN A 201 6.19 10.04 22.99
N THR A 202 5.49 10.76 23.88
CA THR A 202 4.63 10.14 24.89
C THR A 202 3.31 9.74 24.25
N PRO A 203 2.81 8.51 24.47
CA PRO A 203 1.51 8.09 23.95
C PRO A 203 0.38 9.03 24.38
N ALA A 204 -0.49 9.37 23.44
CA ALA A 204 -1.64 10.21 23.73
C ALA A 204 -2.67 9.44 24.59
N PRO A 205 -3.16 10.01 25.69
CA PRO A 205 -4.14 9.33 26.53
C PRO A 205 -5.45 9.08 25.77
N ASN A 206 -6.10 7.98 26.08
CA ASN A 206 -7.35 7.50 25.44
C ASN A 206 -7.21 7.21 23.93
N SER A 207 -6.00 7.02 23.43
CA SER A 207 -5.77 6.51 22.07
C SER A 207 -5.80 4.97 22.06
N ALA A 208 -5.78 4.39 20.88
CA ALA A 208 -5.72 2.93 20.66
C ALA A 208 -4.57 2.24 21.42
N LEU A 209 -3.51 2.97 21.78
CA LEU A 209 -2.40 2.46 22.58
C LEU A 209 -2.76 2.14 24.04
N PHE A 210 -3.95 2.54 24.48
CA PHE A 210 -4.50 2.24 25.84
C PHE A 210 -5.66 1.26 25.79
N ASP A 211 -5.99 0.71 24.62
CA ASP A 211 -7.05 -0.30 24.49
C ASP A 211 -6.63 -1.62 25.16
N GLU A 212 -7.63 -2.44 25.53
CA GLU A 212 -7.39 -3.75 26.13
C GLU A 212 -6.61 -4.66 25.18
N GLY A 213 -5.48 -5.17 25.66
CA GLY A 213 -4.58 -6.04 24.89
C GLY A 213 -3.44 -5.32 24.17
N CYS A 214 -3.40 -3.98 24.19
CA CYS A 214 -2.26 -3.24 23.64
C CYS A 214 -1.06 -3.30 24.60
N ASP A 215 0.11 -3.69 24.09
CA ASP A 215 1.37 -3.71 24.86
C ASP A 215 2.37 -2.70 24.29
N CYS A 216 2.46 -1.55 24.93
CA CYS A 216 3.42 -0.49 24.60
C CYS A 216 4.77 -0.63 25.34
N SER A 217 5.02 -1.70 26.07
CA SER A 217 6.23 -1.87 26.89
C SER A 217 7.52 -1.93 26.05
N SER A 218 7.41 -2.35 24.80
CA SER A 218 8.52 -2.37 23.84
C SER A 218 8.93 -0.98 23.34
N GLY A 219 8.05 0.02 23.46
CA GLY A 219 8.21 1.35 22.85
C GLY A 219 7.91 1.40 21.36
N ASP A 220 7.48 0.30 20.74
CA ASP A 220 7.03 0.26 19.37
C ASP A 220 5.51 0.42 19.29
N TYR A 221 5.05 1.66 19.10
CA TYR A 221 3.63 1.99 19.09
C TYR A 221 2.90 1.45 17.86
N PHE A 222 3.59 1.29 16.73
CA PHE A 222 2.97 0.74 15.52
C PHE A 222 2.68 -0.76 15.69
N HIS A 223 3.66 -1.50 16.24
CA HIS A 223 3.46 -2.91 16.56
C HIS A 223 2.46 -3.09 17.71
N ALA A 224 2.44 -2.19 18.70
CA ALA A 224 1.47 -2.24 19.79
C ALA A 224 0.04 -2.05 19.29
N ALA A 225 -0.19 -1.11 18.35
CA ALA A 225 -1.50 -0.91 17.72
C ALA A 225 -1.89 -2.05 16.77
N HIS A 226 -0.92 -2.65 16.08
CA HIS A 226 -1.12 -3.70 15.05
C HIS A 226 -0.10 -4.83 15.21
N PRO A 227 -0.31 -5.77 16.15
CA PRO A 227 0.68 -6.79 16.51
C PRO A 227 1.08 -7.74 15.38
N ASP A 228 0.24 -7.91 14.36
CA ASP A 228 0.50 -8.78 13.22
C ASP A 228 1.37 -8.12 12.13
N THR A 229 1.85 -6.87 12.36
CA THR A 229 2.61 -6.10 11.37
C THR A 229 4.10 -6.03 11.72
N ASP A 230 4.92 -5.80 10.69
CA ASP A 230 6.35 -5.49 10.82
C ASP A 230 6.71 -4.38 9.82
N TRP A 231 6.70 -3.14 10.32
CA TRP A 231 6.99 -1.96 9.50
C TRP A 231 8.44 -1.88 9.04
N ALA A 232 9.39 -2.47 9.80
CA ALA A 232 10.80 -2.42 9.46
C ALA A 232 11.09 -3.12 8.13
N VAL A 233 10.35 -4.17 7.79
CA VAL A 233 10.49 -4.94 6.55
C VAL A 233 10.42 -4.08 5.30
N CYS A 234 9.52 -3.07 5.27
CA CYS A 234 9.42 -2.18 4.12
C CYS A 234 10.70 -1.36 3.93
N LEU A 235 11.23 -0.78 5.01
CA LEU A 235 12.44 0.03 5.00
C LEU A 235 13.68 -0.80 4.67
N GLU A 236 13.81 -1.97 5.27
CA GLU A 236 14.92 -2.90 5.04
C GLU A 236 14.96 -3.36 3.58
N HIS A 237 13.81 -3.70 3.03
CA HIS A 237 13.73 -4.11 1.63
C HIS A 237 14.00 -2.95 0.68
N ALA A 238 13.48 -1.74 0.99
CA ALA A 238 13.75 -0.54 0.21
C ALA A 238 15.25 -0.17 0.18
N GLU A 239 15.93 -0.28 1.31
CA GLU A 239 17.38 -0.10 1.39
C GLU A 239 18.12 -1.17 0.60
N LYS A 240 17.74 -2.44 0.75
CA LYS A 240 18.33 -3.58 0.03
C LYS A 240 18.28 -3.42 -1.49
N ILE A 241 17.15 -2.95 -2.03
CA ILE A 241 16.97 -2.75 -3.48
C ILE A 241 17.45 -1.37 -3.96
N GLY A 242 18.05 -0.57 -3.09
CA GLY A 242 18.77 0.66 -3.42
C GLY A 242 17.88 1.86 -3.72
N ILE A 243 16.73 1.99 -3.04
CA ILE A 243 15.90 3.22 -3.09
C ILE A 243 16.58 4.34 -2.31
N GLY A 244 17.13 4.02 -1.14
CA GLY A 244 17.75 4.96 -0.22
C GLY A 244 18.42 4.23 0.93
N THR A 245 18.58 4.91 2.08
CA THR A 245 19.18 4.35 3.29
C THR A 245 18.38 4.70 4.53
N ARG A 246 18.38 3.82 5.52
CA ARG A 246 17.75 4.09 6.83
C ARG A 246 18.56 5.05 7.70
N ALA A 247 19.86 5.23 7.37
CA ALA A 247 20.71 6.18 8.07
C ALA A 247 20.38 7.63 7.65
N TYR A 248 20.21 8.52 8.61
CA TYR A 248 19.90 9.93 8.36
C TYR A 248 20.58 10.86 9.36
N GLU A 249 20.69 12.12 8.98
CA GLU A 249 21.01 13.25 9.86
C GLU A 249 19.81 14.19 9.91
N LEU A 250 19.30 14.49 11.10
CA LEU A 250 18.16 15.38 11.28
C LEU A 250 18.63 16.83 11.50
N ILE A 251 18.33 17.70 10.54
CA ILE A 251 18.59 19.13 10.62
C ILE A 251 17.29 19.85 10.96
N LYS A 252 17.25 20.53 12.10
CA LYS A 252 16.10 21.37 12.49
C LYS A 252 16.28 22.77 11.94
N ILE A 253 15.22 23.28 11.32
CA ILE A 253 15.13 24.64 10.74
C ILE A 253 14.03 25.45 11.42
#